data_36685618b6a0fa0e02b4d118ab833a56
#
_entry.id   36685618b6a0fa0e02b4d118ab833a56
#
_cell.length_a   1.000
_cell.length_b   1.000
_cell.length_c   1.000
_cell.angle_alpha   90.00
_cell.angle_beta   90.00
_cell.angle_gamma   90.00
#
_symmetry.space_group_name_H-M   'P 1'
#
loop_
_entity.id
_entity.type
_entity.pdbx_description
1 polymer ?
#
loop_
_entity_poly.entity_id
_entity_poly.type
_entity_poly.pdbx_seq_one_letter_code
_entity_poly.pdbx_strand_id
1 'polypeptide(L)'
;MRIWYRVSDLDAARAFYRDVLGFTETFVDEDEGWVSLDRGETEIAIGQAEDVGGDGEGQVATIDVEDVKAERERLAAAGAEVGTVLELHGAMRLLDVFDPDGNRIQLTEDVS
;
A
#
# COMPACT_ATOMS: atom_id res chain seq x y z
N MET A 1 -12.88 -8.96 0.51
CA MET A 1 -13.07 -7.81 1.42
C MET A 1 -12.11 -6.70 1.03
N ARG A 2 -12.59 -5.45 1.03
CA ARG A 2 -11.78 -4.31 0.61
C ARG A 2 -11.32 -3.52 1.83
N ILE A 3 -10.03 -3.16 1.85
CA ILE A 3 -9.47 -2.34 2.91
C ILE A 3 -9.56 -0.88 2.50
N TRP A 4 -10.01 -0.02 3.42
CA TRP A 4 -10.12 1.41 3.19
C TRP A 4 -9.00 2.14 3.91
N TYR A 5 -8.30 3.00 3.17
CA TYR A 5 -7.32 3.92 3.76
C TYR A 5 -7.83 5.35 3.65
N ARG A 6 -7.67 6.10 4.72
CA ARG A 6 -7.99 7.54 4.72
C ARG A 6 -6.75 8.33 4.35
N VAL A 7 -6.91 9.27 3.43
CA VAL A 7 -5.79 10.07 2.93
C VAL A 7 -6.15 11.56 2.98
N SER A 8 -5.16 12.41 3.18
CA SER A 8 -5.38 13.85 3.29
C SER A 8 -5.51 14.53 1.94
N ASP A 9 -4.83 13.98 0.92
CA ASP A 9 -4.82 14.53 -0.43
C ASP A 9 -5.05 13.38 -1.40
N LEU A 10 -6.25 13.30 -1.94
CA LEU A 10 -6.63 12.19 -2.79
C LEU A 10 -5.78 12.10 -4.06
N ASP A 11 -5.46 13.24 -4.68
CA ASP A 11 -4.67 13.22 -5.91
C ASP A 11 -3.25 12.72 -5.66
N ALA A 12 -2.64 13.17 -4.56
CA ALA A 12 -1.30 12.69 -4.19
C ALA A 12 -1.32 11.20 -3.85
N ALA A 13 -2.36 10.75 -3.15
CA ALA A 13 -2.50 9.33 -2.80
C ALA A 13 -2.71 8.48 -4.05
N ARG A 14 -3.53 8.93 -5.00
CA ARG A 14 -3.74 8.22 -6.26
C ARG A 14 -2.42 8.02 -6.99
N ALA A 15 -1.61 9.08 -7.06
CA ALA A 15 -0.31 9.00 -7.71
C ALA A 15 0.59 7.98 -6.99
N PHE A 16 0.61 8.01 -5.67
CA PHE A 16 1.42 7.09 -4.89
C PHE A 16 1.02 5.63 -5.12
N TYR A 17 -0.27 5.33 -4.96
CA TYR A 17 -0.73 3.94 -5.09
C TYR A 17 -0.60 3.43 -6.52
N ARG A 18 -0.82 4.27 -7.51
CA ARG A 18 -0.75 3.89 -8.91
C ARG A 18 0.69 3.82 -9.41
N ASP A 19 1.48 4.89 -9.18
CA ASP A 19 2.79 5.02 -9.81
C ASP A 19 3.91 4.41 -8.98
N VAL A 20 3.79 4.39 -7.66
CA VAL A 20 4.82 3.86 -6.77
C VAL A 20 4.50 2.41 -6.39
N LEU A 21 3.28 2.13 -5.97
CA LEU A 21 2.89 0.79 -5.54
C LEU A 21 2.33 -0.10 -6.67
N GLY A 22 2.07 0.46 -7.84
CA GLY A 22 1.67 -0.35 -8.98
C GLY A 22 0.23 -0.83 -8.98
N PHE A 23 -0.65 -0.15 -8.26
CA PHE A 23 -2.08 -0.46 -8.30
C PHE A 23 -2.73 0.08 -9.57
N THR A 24 -3.82 -0.55 -9.97
CA THR A 24 -4.66 -0.10 -11.08
C THR A 24 -5.96 0.45 -10.51
N GLU A 25 -6.34 1.64 -10.93
CA GLU A 25 -7.63 2.21 -10.51
C GLU A 25 -8.76 1.50 -11.23
N THR A 26 -9.73 1.00 -10.46
CA THR A 26 -10.88 0.28 -11.01
C THR A 26 -12.14 1.11 -10.96
N PHE A 27 -12.22 2.09 -10.08
CA PHE A 27 -13.36 2.99 -9.99
C PHE A 27 -12.94 4.28 -9.31
N VAL A 28 -13.42 5.40 -9.82
CA VAL A 28 -13.15 6.73 -9.27
C VAL A 28 -14.48 7.41 -9.01
N ASP A 29 -14.71 7.85 -7.78
CA ASP A 29 -15.89 8.63 -7.41
C ASP A 29 -15.41 10.02 -7.00
N GLU A 30 -15.45 10.94 -7.93
CA GLU A 30 -14.96 12.30 -7.68
C GLU A 30 -15.88 13.10 -6.77
N ASP A 31 -17.17 12.77 -6.78
CA ASP A 31 -18.17 13.48 -5.96
C ASP A 31 -17.99 13.13 -4.49
N GLU A 32 -17.81 11.85 -4.19
CA GLU A 32 -17.64 11.40 -2.81
C GLU A 32 -16.16 11.39 -2.38
N GLY A 33 -15.24 11.53 -3.32
CA GLY A 33 -13.83 11.63 -3.01
C GLY A 33 -13.16 10.33 -2.63
N TRP A 34 -13.42 9.25 -3.38
CA TRP A 34 -12.74 7.98 -3.13
C TRP A 34 -12.45 7.24 -4.43
N VAL A 35 -11.49 6.33 -4.36
CA VAL A 35 -11.02 5.56 -5.50
C VAL A 35 -10.82 4.11 -5.07
N SER A 36 -11.23 3.19 -5.94
CA SER A 36 -10.99 1.77 -5.75
C SER A 36 -9.81 1.33 -6.62
N LEU A 37 -8.91 0.53 -6.05
CA LEU A 37 -7.71 0.10 -6.76
C LEU A 37 -7.40 -1.36 -6.47
N ASP A 38 -6.78 -2.02 -7.44
CA ASP A 38 -6.37 -3.43 -7.32
C ASP A 38 -4.92 -3.59 -7.72
N ARG A 39 -4.24 -4.51 -7.06
CA ARG A 39 -2.97 -5.06 -7.52
C ARG A 39 -2.99 -6.57 -7.25
N GLY A 40 -3.01 -7.38 -8.33
CA GLY A 40 -3.18 -8.82 -8.19
C GLY A 40 -4.51 -9.14 -7.51
N GLU A 41 -4.46 -9.87 -6.42
CA GLU A 41 -5.67 -10.22 -5.67
C GLU A 41 -5.98 -9.20 -4.56
N THR A 42 -5.14 -8.19 -4.40
CA THR A 42 -5.30 -7.20 -3.34
C THR A 42 -6.18 -6.06 -3.83
N GLU A 43 -7.28 -5.83 -3.11
CA GLU A 43 -8.22 -4.75 -3.41
C GLU A 43 -8.21 -3.75 -2.26
N ILE A 44 -8.08 -2.46 -2.58
CA ILE A 44 -8.15 -1.40 -1.60
C ILE A 44 -9.04 -0.28 -2.10
N ALA A 45 -9.43 0.60 -1.19
CA ALA A 45 -10.05 1.87 -1.54
C ALA A 45 -9.34 2.96 -0.74
N ILE A 46 -9.15 4.11 -1.35
CA ILE A 46 -8.62 5.28 -0.66
C ILE A 46 -9.68 6.38 -0.71
N GLY A 47 -9.88 7.05 0.41
CA GLY A 47 -10.87 8.11 0.51
C GLY A 47 -10.28 9.33 1.19
N GLN A 48 -10.61 10.50 0.65
CA GLN A 48 -10.12 11.75 1.23
C GLN A 48 -10.86 12.03 2.54
N ALA A 49 -10.09 12.35 3.59
CA ALA A 49 -10.63 12.64 4.89
C ALA A 49 -9.74 13.65 5.60
N GLU A 50 -10.34 14.43 6.49
CA GLU A 50 -9.56 15.34 7.32
C GLU A 50 -8.86 14.59 8.45
N ASP A 51 -9.46 13.51 8.87
CA ASP A 51 -9.02 12.70 9.99
C ASP A 51 -8.18 11.54 9.47
N VAL A 52 -6.95 11.82 9.11
CA VAL A 52 -6.01 10.78 8.67
C VAL A 52 -5.01 10.56 9.79
N GLY A 53 -4.30 9.52 9.70
CA GLY A 53 -3.27 9.30 10.67
C GLY A 53 -3.21 7.88 11.05
N GLY A 54 -3.02 7.16 10.15
CA GLY A 54 -2.53 5.84 10.27
C GLY A 54 -2.46 5.25 11.64
N ASP A 55 -3.53 5.26 12.35
CA ASP A 55 -3.53 4.54 13.59
C ASP A 55 -3.35 3.06 13.32
N GLY A 56 -3.49 2.67 12.08
CA GLY A 56 -3.15 1.34 11.63
C GLY A 56 -3.92 0.25 12.33
N GLU A 57 -4.97 0.60 13.02
CA GLU A 57 -5.68 -0.40 13.78
C GLU A 57 -6.32 -1.42 12.90
N GLY A 58 -5.70 -2.56 12.88
CA GLY A 58 -6.31 -3.77 12.42
C GLY A 58 -6.32 -4.02 10.94
N GLN A 59 -6.18 -3.04 10.10
CA GLN A 59 -6.30 -3.28 8.67
C GLN A 59 -5.02 -2.91 7.92
N VAL A 60 -4.40 -3.92 7.33
CA VAL A 60 -3.20 -3.75 6.52
C VAL A 60 -3.40 -4.51 5.23
N ALA A 61 -3.34 -3.82 4.11
CA ALA A 61 -3.38 -4.48 2.82
C ALA A 61 -2.09 -5.25 2.61
N THR A 62 -2.21 -6.46 2.12
CA THR A 62 -1.08 -7.35 1.89
C THR A 62 -0.97 -7.62 0.41
N ILE A 63 0.24 -7.47 -0.14
CA ILE A 63 0.51 -7.68 -1.56
C ILE A 63 1.56 -8.77 -1.68
N ASP A 64 1.25 -9.83 -2.41
CA ASP A 64 2.21 -10.89 -2.70
C ASP A 64 3.13 -10.43 -3.82
N VAL A 65 4.45 -10.52 -3.61
CA VAL A 65 5.44 -10.14 -4.61
C VAL A 65 6.47 -11.26 -4.75
N GLU A 66 7.19 -11.26 -5.86
CA GLU A 66 8.20 -12.30 -6.13
C GLU A 66 9.52 -12.02 -5.43
N ASP A 67 9.87 -10.76 -5.22
CA ASP A 67 11.16 -10.38 -4.63
C ASP A 67 11.00 -9.11 -3.80
N VAL A 68 10.83 -9.32 -2.51
CA VAL A 68 10.60 -8.22 -1.56
C VAL A 68 11.82 -7.29 -1.49
N LYS A 69 13.02 -7.83 -1.60
CA LYS A 69 14.24 -6.99 -1.53
C LYS A 69 14.35 -6.06 -2.72
N ALA A 70 14.03 -6.55 -3.92
CA ALA A 70 14.01 -5.72 -5.11
C ALA A 70 12.92 -4.65 -5.03
N GLU A 71 11.74 -5.03 -4.51
CA GLU A 71 10.65 -4.07 -4.31
C GLU A 71 11.07 -2.97 -3.33
N ARG A 72 11.77 -3.33 -2.26
CA ARG A 72 12.23 -2.35 -1.29
C ARG A 72 13.16 -1.32 -1.94
N GLU A 73 14.10 -1.78 -2.75
CA GLU A 73 15.03 -0.89 -3.44
C GLU A 73 14.29 0.06 -4.39
N ARG A 74 13.34 -0.49 -5.14
CA ARG A 74 12.55 0.30 -6.09
C ARG A 74 11.70 1.34 -5.37
N LEU A 75 11.05 0.95 -4.28
CA LEU A 75 10.17 1.84 -3.52
C LEU A 75 10.97 2.93 -2.83
N ALA A 76 12.09 2.58 -2.23
CA ALA A 76 12.96 3.58 -1.59
C ALA A 76 13.49 4.57 -2.61
N ALA A 77 13.88 4.12 -3.80
CA ALA A 77 14.35 4.99 -4.86
C ALA A 77 13.25 5.94 -5.36
N ALA A 78 11.99 5.50 -5.26
CA ALA A 78 10.86 6.34 -5.63
C ALA A 78 10.44 7.31 -4.51
N GLY A 79 11.13 7.29 -3.38
CA GLY A 79 10.86 8.18 -2.26
C GLY A 79 9.87 7.67 -1.24
N ALA A 80 9.46 6.43 -1.32
CA ALA A 80 8.52 5.85 -0.35
C ALA A 80 9.24 5.55 0.96
N GLU A 81 8.51 5.68 2.05
CA GLU A 81 9.00 5.24 3.35
C GLU A 81 8.85 3.72 3.46
N VAL A 82 9.93 3.01 3.70
CA VAL A 82 9.94 1.55 3.79
C VAL A 82 10.60 1.10 5.08
N GLY A 83 10.13 -0.03 5.60
CA GLY A 83 10.72 -0.64 6.77
C GLY A 83 11.88 -1.55 6.42
N THR A 84 12.22 -2.41 7.34
CA THR A 84 13.26 -3.42 7.18
C THR A 84 12.62 -4.72 6.70
N VAL A 85 13.28 -5.43 5.82
CA VAL A 85 12.82 -6.76 5.40
C VAL A 85 12.95 -7.71 6.58
N LEU A 86 11.83 -8.35 6.94
CA LEU A 86 11.79 -9.34 8.01
C LEU A 86 11.70 -10.73 7.40
N GLU A 87 12.50 -11.67 7.92
CA GLU A 87 12.45 -13.05 7.47
C GLU A 87 11.81 -13.90 8.56
N LEU A 88 10.81 -14.67 8.18
CA LEU A 88 10.08 -15.54 9.11
C LEU A 88 10.43 -17.00 8.84
N HIS A 89 11.36 -17.51 9.64
CA HIS A 89 11.70 -18.95 9.66
C HIS A 89 12.04 -19.53 8.29
N GLY A 90 12.57 -18.72 7.38
CA GLY A 90 12.90 -19.20 6.04
C GLY A 90 11.69 -19.50 5.16
N ALA A 91 10.48 -19.15 5.60
CA ALA A 91 9.25 -19.41 4.86
C ALA A 91 8.72 -18.19 4.14
N MET A 92 8.88 -17.02 4.74
CA MET A 92 8.35 -15.76 4.18
C MET A 92 9.28 -14.61 4.47
N ARG A 93 9.20 -13.61 3.60
CA ARG A 93 9.79 -12.29 3.84
C ARG A 93 8.69 -11.25 3.81
N LEU A 94 8.77 -10.29 4.73
CA LEU A 94 7.76 -9.24 4.87
C LEU A 94 8.42 -7.87 4.79
N LEU A 95 7.71 -6.91 4.22
CA LEU A 95 8.17 -5.53 4.15
C LEU A 95 6.99 -4.59 4.37
N ASP A 96 7.13 -3.68 5.33
CA ASP A 96 6.15 -2.61 5.50
C ASP A 96 6.52 -1.43 4.62
N VAL A 97 5.50 -0.86 3.98
CA VAL A 97 5.61 0.36 3.18
C VAL A 97 4.55 1.31 3.68
N PHE A 98 4.87 2.59 3.73
CA PHE A 98 3.94 3.60 4.24
C PHE A 98 3.58 4.59 3.15
N ASP A 99 2.30 4.94 3.05
CA ASP A 99 1.88 5.97 2.12
C ASP A 99 2.18 7.36 2.70
N PRO A 100 1.94 8.45 1.97
CA PRO A 100 2.26 9.80 2.47
C PRO A 100 1.56 10.18 3.77
N ASP A 101 0.46 9.53 4.12
CA ASP A 101 -0.26 9.79 5.36
C ASP A 101 0.11 8.81 6.48
N GLY A 102 1.05 7.91 6.23
CA GLY A 102 1.49 6.95 7.22
C GLY A 102 0.66 5.67 7.27
N ASN A 103 -0.23 5.46 6.31
CA ASN A 103 -0.97 4.20 6.23
C ASN A 103 -0.04 3.07 5.83
N ARG A 104 -0.15 1.94 6.50
CA ARG A 104 0.77 0.82 6.29
C ARG A 104 0.23 -0.17 5.27
N ILE A 105 1.09 -0.55 4.34
CA ILE A 105 0.84 -1.63 3.38
C ILE A 105 1.97 -2.63 3.58
N GLN A 106 1.68 -3.93 3.49
CA GLN A 106 2.69 -4.95 3.68
C GLN A 106 2.89 -5.77 2.41
N LEU A 107 4.15 -5.92 2.02
CA LEU A 107 4.53 -6.78 0.90
C LEU A 107 5.02 -8.11 1.46
N THR A 108 4.64 -9.20 0.81
CA THR A 108 5.02 -10.54 1.26
C THR A 108 5.62 -11.33 0.12
N GLU A 109 6.63 -12.12 0.45
CA GLU A 109 7.29 -13.02 -0.49
C GLU A 109 7.33 -14.41 0.13
N ASP A 110 6.86 -15.40 -0.60
CA ASP A 110 6.93 -16.79 -0.18
C ASP A 110 8.27 -17.35 -0.63
N VAL A 111 9.11 -17.77 0.30
CA VAL A 111 10.45 -18.31 0.02
C VAL A 111 10.58 -19.79 0.36
N SER A 112 9.46 -20.42 0.73
CA SER A 112 9.45 -21.84 1.07
C SER A 112 9.56 -22.74 -0.15
#